data_508737989d7ff3c1d18eef08bd726bf6
#
_entry.id   508737989d7ff3c1d18eef08bd726bf6
#
_cell.length_a   1.000
_cell.length_b   1.000
_cell.length_c   1.000
_cell.angle_alpha   90.00
_cell.angle_beta   90.00
_cell.angle_gamma   90.00
#
_symmetry.space_group_name_H-M   'P 1'
#
loop_
_entity.id
_entity.type
_entity.pdbx_description
1 polymer ?
#
loop_
_entity_poly.entity_id
_entity_poly.type
_entity_poly.pdbx_seq_one_letter_code
_entity_poly.pdbx_strand_id
1 'polypeptide(L)'
;MPRIYILLMSVLISAFYACDHRGKPYPATLSQIESLADTNPEEARPLLDRLRDSLSLFDEEQHMYYDLLDLKVNDKMYVRHTSDSLIKRITAFYETYGDRDKLLESYYYMGRVYRDLNDAPEALKYFQKALDVAGDTRKYRLLSNVYSQMGTLYFYQNVYENAIRMHEKAAQYKLLKGDSTSLSLVMRDIARVYDAINKNDSAVLYYQKAADIAKEIGLVHRYSGISTELGDLHREMGMYDKAFECLFESLKDSVGRNMYPTYSTLGHIYLEVGKLDSADYYLRRCLDSPDLYVRDAIYEYLSLLYERRLNYREAIRYVRLGQQVQDTIRKITDSEEIRKMTSLYNYQKRETENLRLKGENDRMQIRIYRILSLFGLGLSITLLFIYRLKRQKERLARQFEALQREKQEQYERSFQYVEANNAKLNELGTLLSKDHEDTNSLLHVRKELLQVTNEQIQLRRTERDLLESDLRHSDIYMKFHSTNEADQIIREEDWNALRKELDKTYNNFTNRLYQLYS
;
A
#
# COMPACT_ATOMS: atom_id res chain seq x y z
N MET A 1 27.72 20.94 55.44
CA MET A 1 28.15 20.43 54.11
C MET A 1 28.27 18.89 54.01
N PRO A 2 28.72 18.09 54.98
CA PRO A 2 28.84 16.62 54.76
C PRO A 2 27.50 15.87 54.61
N ARG A 3 26.40 16.36 55.20
CA ARG A 3 25.09 15.70 55.12
C ARG A 3 24.45 15.72 53.71
N ILE A 4 24.74 16.74 52.91
CA ILE A 4 24.24 16.88 51.54
C ILE A 4 24.95 15.90 50.58
N TYR A 5 26.24 15.67 50.81
CA TYR A 5 27.02 14.68 50.04
C TYR A 5 26.57 13.24 50.32
N ILE A 6 26.20 12.95 51.57
CA ILE A 6 25.68 11.61 51.95
C ILE A 6 24.31 11.36 51.30
N LEU A 7 23.45 12.39 51.24
CA LEU A 7 22.13 12.31 50.61
C LEU A 7 22.26 12.17 49.07
N LEU A 8 23.17 12.92 48.45
CA LEU A 8 23.46 12.80 47.02
C LEU A 8 24.09 11.45 46.67
N MET A 9 24.98 10.94 47.53
CA MET A 9 25.56 9.61 47.32
C MET A 9 24.54 8.49 47.54
N SER A 10 23.61 8.60 48.47
CA SER A 10 22.53 7.62 48.66
C SER A 10 21.53 7.63 47.50
N VAL A 11 21.22 8.79 46.88
CA VAL A 11 20.41 8.91 45.67
C VAL A 11 21.15 8.36 44.44
N LEU A 12 22.45 8.60 44.33
CA LEU A 12 23.27 8.01 43.27
C LEU A 12 23.38 6.49 43.43
N ILE A 13 23.57 5.98 44.63
CA ILE A 13 23.62 4.53 44.90
C ILE A 13 22.24 3.87 44.64
N SER A 14 21.14 4.52 45.05
CA SER A 14 19.79 4.03 44.72
C SER A 14 19.49 4.09 43.22
N ALA A 15 20.02 5.07 42.48
CA ALA A 15 19.91 5.14 41.02
C ALA A 15 20.75 4.05 40.33
N PHE A 16 21.90 3.66 40.89
CA PHE A 16 22.68 2.51 40.38
C PHE A 16 22.02 1.17 40.70
N TYR A 17 21.31 1.01 41.81
CA TYR A 17 20.56 -0.22 42.10
C TYR A 17 19.23 -0.29 41.35
N ALA A 18 18.69 0.80 40.84
CA ALA A 18 17.46 0.80 40.04
C ALA A 18 17.67 0.39 38.56
N CYS A 19 18.92 0.19 38.12
CA CYS A 19 19.25 -0.11 36.72
C CYS A 19 19.70 -1.55 36.46
N ASP A 20 19.64 -2.47 37.42
CA ASP A 20 20.02 -3.87 37.19
C ASP A 20 18.80 -4.81 37.24
N HIS A 21 17.80 -4.53 36.40
CA HIS A 21 16.82 -5.52 36.00
C HIS A 21 17.39 -6.35 34.85
N ARG A 22 18.59 -6.93 35.04
CA ARG A 22 18.99 -8.07 34.23
C ARG A 22 18.24 -9.27 34.78
N GLY A 23 17.16 -9.63 34.07
CA GLY A 23 16.47 -10.91 34.32
C GLY A 23 17.48 -12.06 34.39
N LYS A 24 17.10 -13.16 34.96
CA LYS A 24 17.93 -14.37 34.92
C LYS A 24 18.27 -14.69 33.47
N PRO A 25 19.49 -15.17 33.18
CA PRO A 25 19.85 -15.55 31.82
C PRO A 25 18.83 -16.57 31.29
N TYR A 26 18.44 -16.42 30.05
CA TYR A 26 17.52 -17.37 29.43
C TYR A 26 18.11 -18.78 29.45
N PRO A 27 17.29 -19.80 29.70
CA PRO A 27 17.73 -21.17 29.49
C PRO A 27 18.29 -21.35 28.08
N ALA A 28 19.42 -22.01 27.94
CA ALA A 28 20.09 -22.25 26.66
C ALA A 28 19.14 -22.85 25.61
N THR A 29 18.15 -23.62 26.06
CA THR A 29 17.10 -24.21 25.23
C THR A 29 16.19 -23.17 24.60
N LEU A 30 15.83 -22.05 25.27
CA LEU A 30 15.03 -20.97 24.66
C LEU A 30 15.79 -20.27 23.53
N SER A 31 17.08 -20.02 23.72
CA SER A 31 17.94 -19.47 22.66
C SER A 31 18.09 -20.42 21.46
N GLN A 32 18.17 -21.73 21.73
CA GLN A 32 18.16 -22.74 20.67
C GLN A 32 16.84 -22.74 19.90
N ILE A 33 15.72 -22.71 20.62
CA ILE A 33 14.37 -22.63 20.01
C ILE A 33 14.24 -21.36 19.16
N GLU A 34 14.71 -20.20 19.65
CA GLU A 34 14.67 -18.95 18.88
C GLU A 34 15.40 -19.10 17.54
N SER A 35 16.58 -19.72 17.54
CA SER A 35 17.36 -19.95 16.32
C SER A 35 16.70 -20.91 15.34
N LEU A 36 16.03 -21.95 15.85
CA LEU A 36 15.33 -22.97 15.06
C LEU A 36 13.96 -22.50 14.57
N ALA A 37 13.26 -21.68 15.33
CA ALA A 37 11.89 -21.23 15.01
C ALA A 37 11.79 -20.59 13.64
N ASP A 38 12.84 -19.97 13.15
CA ASP A 38 12.88 -19.31 11.84
C ASP A 38 13.40 -20.20 10.70
N THR A 39 14.18 -21.25 11.01
CA THR A 39 14.86 -22.09 10.02
C THR A 39 14.28 -23.49 9.93
N ASN A 40 13.94 -24.09 11.07
CA ASN A 40 13.37 -25.42 11.18
C ASN A 40 12.36 -25.50 12.34
N PRO A 41 11.13 -24.95 12.16
CA PRO A 41 10.13 -24.91 13.23
C PRO A 41 9.68 -26.31 13.69
N GLU A 42 9.78 -27.32 12.82
CA GLU A 42 9.46 -28.70 13.15
C GLU A 42 10.43 -29.29 14.19
N GLU A 43 11.70 -28.89 14.18
CA GLU A 43 12.67 -29.24 15.23
C GLU A 43 12.52 -28.39 16.50
N ALA A 44 12.06 -27.13 16.36
CA ALA A 44 11.81 -26.26 17.51
C ALA A 44 10.61 -26.74 18.35
N ARG A 45 9.58 -27.32 17.74
CA ARG A 45 8.33 -27.76 18.40
C ARG A 45 8.59 -28.76 19.56
N PRO A 46 9.30 -29.87 19.34
CA PRO A 46 9.61 -30.82 20.43
C PRO A 46 10.41 -30.23 21.59
N LEU A 47 11.25 -29.22 21.33
CA LEU A 47 12.00 -28.53 22.38
C LEU A 47 11.09 -27.65 23.25
N LEU A 48 10.13 -26.97 22.66
CA LEU A 48 9.09 -26.24 23.39
C LEU A 48 8.24 -27.17 24.25
N ASP A 49 7.83 -28.31 23.71
CA ASP A 49 7.01 -29.27 24.42
C ASP A 49 7.73 -29.86 25.65
N ARG A 50 9.04 -30.11 25.56
CA ARG A 50 9.86 -30.54 26.71
C ARG A 50 9.99 -29.49 27.81
N LEU A 51 10.00 -28.19 27.42
CA LEU A 51 10.10 -27.08 28.39
C LEU A 51 8.78 -26.86 29.13
N ARG A 52 7.65 -27.36 28.62
CA ARG A 52 6.32 -27.15 29.21
C ARG A 52 6.26 -27.61 30.66
N ASP A 53 6.86 -28.72 30.98
CA ASP A 53 6.89 -29.28 32.35
C ASP A 53 7.77 -28.45 33.31
N SER A 54 8.66 -27.62 32.75
CA SER A 54 9.58 -26.78 33.52
C SER A 54 9.13 -25.33 33.65
N LEU A 55 7.97 -24.96 33.08
CA LEU A 55 7.48 -23.56 33.09
C LEU A 55 7.28 -23.01 34.50
N SER A 56 6.96 -23.85 35.49
CA SER A 56 6.81 -23.44 36.89
C SER A 56 8.12 -22.92 37.53
N LEU A 57 9.25 -23.19 36.89
CA LEU A 57 10.58 -22.71 37.33
C LEU A 57 10.98 -21.37 36.66
N PHE A 58 10.22 -20.94 35.66
CA PHE A 58 10.49 -19.72 34.91
C PHE A 58 10.03 -18.50 35.70
N ASP A 59 10.79 -17.43 35.59
CA ASP A 59 10.28 -16.10 35.97
C ASP A 59 9.31 -15.57 34.93
N GLU A 60 8.68 -14.44 35.21
CA GLU A 60 7.64 -13.88 34.34
C GLU A 60 8.17 -13.53 32.94
N GLU A 61 9.40 -13.01 32.83
CA GLU A 61 10.02 -12.68 31.53
C GLU A 61 10.30 -13.94 30.72
N GLN A 62 10.90 -14.96 31.34
CA GLN A 62 11.16 -16.25 30.69
C GLN A 62 9.87 -16.93 30.22
N HIS A 63 8.80 -16.82 31.02
CA HIS A 63 7.48 -17.34 30.66
C HIS A 63 6.89 -16.61 29.45
N MET A 64 6.90 -15.26 29.46
CA MET A 64 6.42 -14.48 28.33
C MET A 64 7.23 -14.73 27.06
N TYR A 65 8.55 -14.95 27.22
CA TYR A 65 9.39 -15.29 26.08
C TYR A 65 9.11 -16.68 25.53
N TYR A 66 8.91 -17.68 26.40
CA TYR A 66 8.44 -19.00 25.99
C TYR A 66 7.12 -18.91 25.21
N ASP A 67 6.15 -18.18 25.72
CA ASP A 67 4.84 -17.98 25.08
C ASP A 67 4.98 -17.31 23.70
N LEU A 68 5.87 -16.33 23.57
CA LEU A 68 6.17 -15.67 22.29
C LEU A 68 6.79 -16.65 21.27
N LEU A 69 7.73 -17.49 21.73
CA LEU A 69 8.36 -18.51 20.90
C LEU A 69 7.37 -19.61 20.49
N ASP A 70 6.50 -20.04 21.39
CA ASP A 70 5.45 -21.03 21.10
C ASP A 70 4.51 -20.50 20.01
N LEU A 71 4.07 -19.26 20.13
CA LEU A 71 3.24 -18.59 19.13
C LEU A 71 3.99 -18.46 17.78
N LYS A 72 5.28 -18.09 17.83
CA LYS A 72 6.14 -18.00 16.64
C LYS A 72 6.27 -19.33 15.93
N VAL A 73 6.56 -20.41 16.65
CA VAL A 73 6.70 -21.74 16.07
C VAL A 73 5.38 -22.21 15.46
N ASN A 74 4.25 -22.02 16.15
CA ASN A 74 2.93 -22.34 15.62
C ASN A 74 2.66 -21.58 14.31
N ASP A 75 2.93 -20.28 14.26
CA ASP A 75 2.76 -19.47 13.05
C ASP A 75 3.63 -19.99 11.88
N LYS A 76 4.86 -20.38 12.16
CA LYS A 76 5.79 -20.94 11.15
C LYS A 76 5.38 -22.33 10.67
N MET A 77 4.72 -23.11 11.51
CA MET A 77 4.10 -24.40 11.16
C MET A 77 2.72 -24.25 10.50
N TYR A 78 2.32 -23.03 10.14
CA TYR A 78 1.02 -22.73 9.53
C TYR A 78 -0.20 -23.09 10.38
N VAL A 79 -0.02 -23.19 11.71
CA VAL A 79 -1.14 -23.37 12.65
C VAL A 79 -1.89 -22.03 12.75
N ARG A 80 -3.15 -22.02 12.32
CA ARG A 80 -3.98 -20.83 12.33
C ARG A 80 -4.32 -20.40 13.76
N HIS A 81 -4.14 -19.13 14.06
CA HIS A 81 -4.53 -18.55 15.34
C HIS A 81 -6.04 -18.36 15.42
N THR A 82 -6.62 -18.75 16.56
CA THR A 82 -8.08 -18.69 16.81
C THR A 82 -8.46 -17.71 17.93
N SER A 83 -7.47 -17.15 18.64
CA SER A 83 -7.66 -16.20 19.74
C SER A 83 -6.50 -15.22 19.84
N ASP A 84 -6.81 -14.01 20.26
CA ASP A 84 -5.83 -12.94 20.51
C ASP A 84 -5.40 -12.83 21.98
N SER A 85 -5.97 -13.65 22.88
CA SER A 85 -5.77 -13.52 24.34
C SER A 85 -4.31 -13.69 24.74
N LEU A 86 -3.61 -14.68 24.16
CA LEU A 86 -2.21 -14.96 24.47
C LEU A 86 -1.31 -13.81 24.02
N ILE A 87 -1.43 -13.40 22.77
CA ILE A 87 -0.58 -12.36 22.22
C ILE A 87 -0.83 -10.97 22.85
N LYS A 88 -2.06 -10.69 23.29
CA LYS A 88 -2.38 -9.49 24.07
C LYS A 88 -1.61 -9.47 25.40
N ARG A 89 -1.56 -10.59 26.11
CA ARG A 89 -0.81 -10.71 27.37
C ARG A 89 0.69 -10.49 27.13
N ILE A 90 1.25 -11.15 26.13
CA ILE A 90 2.66 -11.02 25.74
C ILE A 90 2.99 -9.56 25.39
N THR A 91 2.15 -8.94 24.56
CA THR A 91 2.39 -7.56 24.11
C THR A 91 2.32 -6.58 25.27
N ALA A 92 1.31 -6.69 26.15
CA ALA A 92 1.17 -5.83 27.32
C ALA A 92 2.37 -5.95 28.28
N PHE A 93 2.92 -7.15 28.42
CA PHE A 93 4.14 -7.36 29.20
C PHE A 93 5.32 -6.60 28.59
N TYR A 94 5.60 -6.77 27.28
CA TYR A 94 6.74 -6.10 26.65
C TYR A 94 6.56 -4.58 26.46
N GLU A 95 5.33 -4.08 26.36
CA GLU A 95 5.04 -2.64 26.44
C GLU A 95 5.50 -2.03 27.77
N THR A 96 5.42 -2.79 28.87
CA THR A 96 5.80 -2.36 30.23
C THR A 96 7.25 -2.69 30.54
N TYR A 97 7.73 -3.86 30.14
CA TYR A 97 9.08 -4.36 30.41
C TYR A 97 10.17 -3.60 29.66
N GLY A 98 9.85 -3.07 28.46
CA GLY A 98 10.74 -2.18 27.71
C GLY A 98 11.75 -2.88 26.79
N ASP A 99 11.70 -4.20 26.60
CA ASP A 99 12.49 -4.88 25.56
C ASP A 99 11.92 -4.56 24.18
N ARG A 100 12.58 -3.62 23.50
CA ARG A 100 12.15 -3.09 22.21
C ARG A 100 12.11 -4.16 21.11
N ASP A 101 13.03 -5.09 21.10
CA ASP A 101 13.12 -6.12 20.07
C ASP A 101 12.01 -7.17 20.22
N LYS A 102 11.70 -7.56 21.45
CA LYS A 102 10.59 -8.47 21.72
C LYS A 102 9.24 -7.77 21.58
N LEU A 103 9.15 -6.48 21.90
CA LEU A 103 7.95 -5.67 21.64
C LEU A 103 7.67 -5.56 20.13
N LEU A 104 8.70 -5.31 19.31
CA LEU A 104 8.58 -5.32 17.85
C LEU A 104 8.05 -6.66 17.34
N GLU A 105 8.60 -7.77 17.86
CA GLU A 105 8.18 -9.12 17.48
C GLU A 105 6.75 -9.41 17.97
N SER A 106 6.39 -8.98 19.17
CA SER A 106 5.03 -9.12 19.72
C SER A 106 4.00 -8.38 18.87
N TYR A 107 4.27 -7.14 18.45
CA TYR A 107 3.39 -6.41 17.54
C TYR A 107 3.27 -7.07 16.17
N TYR A 108 4.37 -7.63 15.64
CA TYR A 108 4.32 -8.39 14.39
C TYR A 108 3.37 -9.59 14.53
N TYR A 109 3.52 -10.40 15.59
CA TYR A 109 2.65 -11.56 15.80
C TYR A 109 1.22 -11.17 16.18
N MET A 110 1.00 -10.04 16.85
CA MET A 110 -0.35 -9.49 17.03
C MET A 110 -1.01 -9.22 15.66
N GLY A 111 -0.28 -8.59 14.73
CA GLY A 111 -0.74 -8.40 13.36
C GLY A 111 -1.05 -9.73 12.65
N ARG A 112 -0.22 -10.77 12.86
CA ARG A 112 -0.42 -12.11 12.30
C ARG A 112 -1.68 -12.78 12.87
N VAL A 113 -1.88 -12.68 14.17
CA VAL A 113 -3.07 -13.22 14.86
C VAL A 113 -4.33 -12.54 14.31
N TYR A 114 -4.37 -11.21 14.23
CA TYR A 114 -5.54 -10.51 13.69
C TYR A 114 -5.78 -10.80 12.20
N ARG A 115 -4.73 -11.00 11.40
CA ARG A 115 -4.89 -11.49 10.02
C ARG A 115 -5.59 -12.85 9.99
N ASP A 116 -5.19 -13.77 10.85
CA ASP A 116 -5.80 -15.11 10.92
C ASP A 116 -7.23 -15.09 11.44
N LEU A 117 -7.57 -14.10 12.28
CA LEU A 117 -8.94 -13.80 12.74
C LEU A 117 -9.77 -13.06 11.69
N ASN A 118 -9.20 -12.77 10.49
CA ASN A 118 -9.80 -11.98 9.41
C ASN A 118 -10.11 -10.52 9.79
N ASP A 119 -9.38 -9.97 10.77
CA ASP A 119 -9.47 -8.56 11.16
C ASP A 119 -8.29 -7.78 10.55
N ALA A 120 -8.39 -7.49 9.26
CA ALA A 120 -7.33 -6.81 8.52
C ALA A 120 -7.03 -5.39 9.05
N PRO A 121 -8.00 -4.57 9.51
CA PRO A 121 -7.71 -3.28 10.12
C PRO A 121 -6.85 -3.37 11.38
N GLU A 122 -7.19 -4.25 12.32
CA GLU A 122 -6.37 -4.45 13.52
C GLU A 122 -5.00 -5.06 13.16
N ALA A 123 -4.94 -5.97 12.19
CA ALA A 123 -3.67 -6.50 11.69
C ALA A 123 -2.76 -5.38 11.16
N LEU A 124 -3.26 -4.49 10.29
CA LEU A 124 -2.51 -3.34 9.75
C LEU A 124 -2.05 -2.39 10.86
N LYS A 125 -2.92 -2.12 11.84
CA LYS A 125 -2.60 -1.26 12.99
C LYS A 125 -1.41 -1.82 13.78
N TYR A 126 -1.39 -3.11 14.08
CA TYR A 126 -0.29 -3.72 14.83
C TYR A 126 0.98 -3.87 13.99
N PHE A 127 0.89 -4.13 12.70
CA PHE A 127 2.04 -4.05 11.82
C PHE A 127 2.63 -2.64 11.77
N GLN A 128 1.78 -1.60 11.77
CA GLN A 128 2.26 -0.23 11.86
C GLN A 128 2.94 0.05 13.21
N LYS A 129 2.35 -0.38 14.33
CA LYS A 129 2.98 -0.27 15.66
C LYS A 129 4.34 -0.97 15.70
N ALA A 130 4.47 -2.14 15.05
CA ALA A 130 5.76 -2.82 14.91
C ALA A 130 6.80 -1.93 14.21
N LEU A 131 6.42 -1.25 13.11
CA LEU A 131 7.31 -0.32 12.42
C LEU A 131 7.64 0.92 13.26
N ASP A 132 6.68 1.44 14.03
CA ASP A 132 6.87 2.61 14.88
C ASP A 132 7.90 2.35 16.01
N VAL A 133 7.95 1.14 16.56
CA VAL A 133 8.95 0.75 17.57
C VAL A 133 10.26 0.24 16.98
N ALA A 134 10.33 -0.05 15.69
CA ALA A 134 11.51 -0.64 15.06
C ALA A 134 12.76 0.25 15.17
N GLY A 135 12.64 1.59 14.94
CA GLY A 135 13.78 2.52 14.95
C GLY A 135 14.95 2.00 14.11
N ASP A 136 16.15 2.02 14.69
CA ASP A 136 17.39 1.58 14.02
C ASP A 136 17.69 0.09 14.19
N THR A 137 16.67 -0.75 14.41
CA THR A 137 16.87 -2.20 14.55
C THR A 137 17.52 -2.81 13.32
N ARG A 138 18.39 -3.81 13.53
CA ARG A 138 18.96 -4.62 12.46
C ARG A 138 18.16 -5.90 12.17
N LYS A 139 16.96 -6.05 12.74
CA LYS A 139 16.08 -7.20 12.49
C LYS A 139 15.41 -7.11 11.09
N TYR A 140 16.24 -6.96 10.06
CA TYR A 140 15.80 -6.74 8.66
C TYR A 140 14.82 -7.81 8.16
N ARG A 141 14.99 -9.07 8.61
CA ARG A 141 14.06 -10.15 8.27
C ARG A 141 12.66 -9.88 8.81
N LEU A 142 12.56 -9.44 10.07
CA LEU A 142 11.27 -9.13 10.70
C LEU A 142 10.62 -7.93 10.05
N LEU A 143 11.38 -6.85 9.80
CA LEU A 143 10.89 -5.67 9.09
C LEU A 143 10.36 -6.02 7.70
N SER A 144 11.12 -6.81 6.94
CA SER A 144 10.67 -7.28 5.63
C SER A 144 9.36 -8.06 5.73
N ASN A 145 9.23 -8.93 6.74
CA ASN A 145 8.00 -9.70 6.94
C ASN A 145 6.81 -8.78 7.29
N VAL A 146 7.01 -7.75 8.14
CA VAL A 146 5.98 -6.74 8.44
C VAL A 146 5.50 -6.08 7.15
N TYR A 147 6.44 -5.56 6.34
CA TYR A 147 6.09 -4.89 5.07
C TYR A 147 5.42 -5.86 4.09
N SER A 148 5.88 -7.12 3.98
CA SER A 148 5.23 -8.11 3.11
C SER A 148 3.80 -8.40 3.53
N GLN A 149 3.54 -8.54 4.85
CA GLN A 149 2.17 -8.76 5.34
C GLN A 149 1.26 -7.55 5.08
N MET A 150 1.76 -6.33 5.31
CA MET A 150 1.02 -5.11 4.97
C MET A 150 0.72 -5.03 3.47
N GLY A 151 1.71 -5.32 2.62
CA GLY A 151 1.54 -5.35 1.16
C GLY A 151 0.45 -6.32 0.74
N THR A 152 0.48 -7.53 1.28
CA THR A 152 -0.54 -8.55 1.01
C THR A 152 -1.94 -8.11 1.47
N LEU A 153 -2.07 -7.52 2.67
CA LEU A 153 -3.35 -7.01 3.15
C LEU A 153 -3.88 -5.88 2.27
N TYR A 154 -3.04 -4.92 1.86
CA TYR A 154 -3.43 -3.86 0.94
C TYR A 154 -3.84 -4.40 -0.42
N PHE A 155 -3.15 -5.42 -0.93
CA PHE A 155 -3.52 -6.09 -2.18
C PHE A 155 -4.93 -6.65 -2.14
N TYR A 156 -5.27 -7.42 -1.10
CA TYR A 156 -6.62 -7.98 -0.93
C TYR A 156 -7.72 -6.93 -0.72
N GLN A 157 -7.33 -5.72 -0.31
CA GLN A 157 -8.24 -4.57 -0.19
C GLN A 157 -8.31 -3.73 -1.47
N ASN A 158 -7.67 -4.13 -2.55
CA ASN A 158 -7.55 -3.40 -3.82
C ASN A 158 -6.87 -2.02 -3.68
N VAL A 159 -6.07 -1.81 -2.62
CA VAL A 159 -5.27 -0.60 -2.41
C VAL A 159 -3.89 -0.80 -3.01
N TYR A 160 -3.85 -0.94 -4.33
CA TYR A 160 -2.70 -1.44 -5.09
C TYR A 160 -1.44 -0.60 -4.97
N GLU A 161 -1.57 0.73 -4.94
CA GLU A 161 -0.40 1.62 -4.78
C GLU A 161 0.31 1.40 -3.43
N ASN A 162 -0.46 1.23 -2.35
CA ASN A 162 0.10 0.92 -1.05
C ASN A 162 0.70 -0.49 -1.03
N ALA A 163 0.07 -1.47 -1.69
CA ALA A 163 0.58 -2.83 -1.81
C ALA A 163 1.97 -2.83 -2.47
N ILE A 164 2.13 -2.15 -3.62
CA ILE A 164 3.42 -2.02 -4.30
C ILE A 164 4.47 -1.41 -3.37
N ARG A 165 4.18 -0.25 -2.77
CA ARG A 165 5.11 0.44 -1.87
C ARG A 165 5.57 -0.44 -0.70
N MET A 166 4.65 -1.22 -0.11
CA MET A 166 4.98 -2.11 1.00
C MET A 166 5.84 -3.28 0.52
N HIS A 167 5.49 -3.91 -0.59
CA HIS A 167 6.30 -5.01 -1.14
C HIS A 167 7.67 -4.53 -1.61
N GLU A 168 7.82 -3.34 -2.19
CA GLU A 168 9.12 -2.76 -2.55
C GLU A 168 9.99 -2.54 -1.31
N LYS A 169 9.41 -2.04 -0.21
CA LYS A 169 10.12 -1.96 1.07
C LYS A 169 10.53 -3.32 1.60
N ALA A 170 9.66 -4.31 1.51
CA ALA A 170 9.99 -5.68 1.87
C ALA A 170 11.17 -6.22 1.06
N ALA A 171 11.18 -5.99 -0.26
CA ALA A 171 12.27 -6.40 -1.15
C ALA A 171 13.60 -5.74 -0.78
N GLN A 172 13.59 -4.42 -0.47
CA GLN A 172 14.80 -3.71 -0.01
C GLN A 172 15.43 -4.38 1.23
N TYR A 173 14.61 -4.71 2.25
CA TYR A 173 15.10 -5.39 3.45
C TYR A 173 15.58 -6.84 3.18
N LYS A 174 14.95 -7.56 2.22
CA LYS A 174 15.41 -8.89 1.80
C LYS A 174 16.77 -8.82 1.11
N LEU A 175 16.98 -7.83 0.25
CA LEU A 175 18.29 -7.57 -0.39
C LEU A 175 19.36 -7.24 0.64
N LEU A 176 19.07 -6.36 1.61
CA LEU A 176 20.01 -6.03 2.68
C LEU A 176 20.41 -7.23 3.53
N LYS A 177 19.52 -8.21 3.67
CA LYS A 177 19.79 -9.45 4.41
C LYS A 177 20.45 -10.53 3.56
N GLY A 178 20.42 -10.44 2.22
CA GLY A 178 20.81 -11.50 1.29
C GLY A 178 19.84 -12.70 1.28
N ASP A 179 18.54 -12.45 1.59
CA ASP A 179 17.50 -13.49 1.63
C ASP A 179 16.85 -13.67 0.25
N SER A 180 17.57 -14.27 -0.68
CA SER A 180 17.07 -14.55 -2.03
C SER A 180 15.84 -15.45 -2.03
N THR A 181 15.74 -16.37 -1.08
CA THR A 181 14.61 -17.29 -0.94
C THR A 181 13.28 -16.51 -0.76
N SER A 182 13.25 -15.57 0.15
CA SER A 182 12.03 -14.77 0.39
C SER A 182 11.90 -13.63 -0.62
N LEU A 183 13.00 -13.17 -1.22
CA LEU A 183 12.97 -12.13 -2.26
C LEU A 183 12.18 -12.59 -3.49
N SER A 184 12.36 -13.84 -3.94
CA SER A 184 11.57 -14.41 -5.03
C SER A 184 10.04 -14.30 -4.77
N LEU A 185 9.59 -14.56 -3.54
CA LEU A 185 8.17 -14.40 -3.18
C LEU A 185 7.71 -12.95 -3.25
N VAL A 186 8.52 -12.02 -2.75
CA VAL A 186 8.17 -10.59 -2.77
C VAL A 186 8.10 -10.08 -4.21
N MET A 187 9.02 -10.50 -5.09
CA MET A 187 8.97 -10.15 -6.52
C MET A 187 7.70 -10.68 -7.19
N ARG A 188 7.31 -11.92 -6.89
CA ARG A 188 6.03 -12.49 -7.36
C ARG A 188 4.84 -11.68 -6.85
N ASP A 189 4.84 -11.28 -5.57
CA ASP A 189 3.73 -10.53 -4.99
C ASP A 189 3.62 -9.12 -5.61
N ILE A 190 4.75 -8.47 -5.96
CA ILE A 190 4.75 -7.23 -6.75
C ILE A 190 4.16 -7.49 -8.15
N ALA A 191 4.55 -8.60 -8.81
CA ALA A 191 4.03 -8.97 -10.12
C ALA A 191 2.50 -9.11 -10.10
N ARG A 192 1.95 -9.79 -9.09
CA ARG A 192 0.50 -9.93 -8.88
C ARG A 192 -0.22 -8.59 -8.74
N VAL A 193 0.41 -7.61 -8.07
CA VAL A 193 -0.20 -6.28 -7.96
C VAL A 193 -0.22 -5.58 -9.31
N TYR A 194 0.87 -5.63 -10.09
CA TYR A 194 0.91 -5.06 -11.44
C TYR A 194 -0.07 -5.74 -12.39
N ASP A 195 -0.22 -7.04 -12.28
CA ASP A 195 -1.20 -7.85 -13.02
C ASP A 195 -2.62 -7.38 -12.71
N ALA A 196 -2.99 -7.28 -11.42
CA ALA A 196 -4.30 -6.82 -10.97
C ALA A 196 -4.68 -5.40 -11.44
N ILE A 197 -3.70 -4.56 -11.78
CA ILE A 197 -3.92 -3.21 -12.35
C ILE A 197 -3.67 -3.15 -13.86
N ASN A 198 -3.60 -4.31 -14.52
CA ASN A 198 -3.42 -4.47 -15.97
C ASN A 198 -2.13 -3.81 -16.51
N LYS A 199 -1.07 -3.73 -15.69
CA LYS A 199 0.27 -3.31 -16.12
C LYS A 199 1.11 -4.52 -16.52
N ASN A 200 0.69 -5.18 -17.60
CA ASN A 200 1.18 -6.49 -18.02
C ASN A 200 2.70 -6.53 -18.21
N ASP A 201 3.32 -5.52 -18.83
CA ASP A 201 4.77 -5.48 -19.03
C ASP A 201 5.54 -5.49 -17.69
N SER A 202 5.05 -4.73 -16.71
CA SER A 202 5.63 -4.71 -15.37
C SER A 202 5.41 -6.05 -14.66
N ALA A 203 4.21 -6.62 -14.77
CA ALA A 203 3.88 -7.91 -14.19
C ALA A 203 4.80 -9.02 -14.74
N VAL A 204 4.95 -9.11 -16.07
CA VAL A 204 5.87 -10.06 -16.73
C VAL A 204 7.29 -9.88 -16.23
N LEU A 205 7.79 -8.63 -16.16
CA LEU A 205 9.14 -8.33 -15.69
C LEU A 205 9.37 -8.84 -14.26
N TYR A 206 8.43 -8.60 -13.35
CA TYR A 206 8.57 -9.00 -11.96
C TYR A 206 8.34 -10.50 -11.77
N TYR A 207 7.45 -11.16 -12.53
CA TYR A 207 7.33 -12.61 -12.54
C TYR A 207 8.61 -13.28 -13.05
N GLN A 208 9.23 -12.76 -14.12
CA GLN A 208 10.50 -13.27 -14.61
C GLN A 208 11.61 -13.15 -13.57
N LYS A 209 11.78 -11.97 -12.94
CA LYS A 209 12.74 -11.79 -11.84
C LYS A 209 12.49 -12.78 -10.70
N ALA A 210 11.24 -13.01 -10.33
CA ALA A 210 10.88 -13.97 -9.29
C ALA A 210 11.23 -15.40 -9.68
N ALA A 211 10.96 -15.78 -10.94
CA ALA A 211 11.27 -17.09 -11.51
C ALA A 211 12.78 -17.34 -11.59
N ASP A 212 13.53 -16.34 -12.10
CA ASP A 212 15.00 -16.43 -12.25
C ASP A 212 15.67 -16.64 -10.89
N ILE A 213 15.27 -15.85 -9.87
CA ILE A 213 15.78 -16.04 -8.49
C ILE A 213 15.44 -17.45 -7.99
N ALA A 214 14.20 -17.91 -8.16
CA ALA A 214 13.79 -19.23 -7.68
C ALA A 214 14.55 -20.36 -8.38
N LYS A 215 14.81 -20.22 -9.67
CA LYS A 215 15.57 -21.18 -10.50
C LYS A 215 17.03 -21.21 -10.10
N GLU A 216 17.67 -20.04 -9.93
CA GLU A 216 19.09 -19.91 -9.56
C GLU A 216 19.41 -20.58 -8.23
N ILE A 217 18.52 -20.45 -7.24
CA ILE A 217 18.71 -21.04 -5.90
C ILE A 217 18.08 -22.44 -5.75
N GLY A 218 17.59 -23.04 -6.85
CA GLY A 218 17.10 -24.42 -6.88
C GLY A 218 15.73 -24.65 -6.22
N LEU A 219 14.90 -23.61 -6.07
CA LEU A 219 13.55 -23.73 -5.50
C LEU A 219 12.53 -24.19 -6.56
N VAL A 220 12.61 -25.44 -6.96
CA VAL A 220 11.87 -26.02 -8.08
C VAL A 220 10.35 -25.81 -7.95
N HIS A 221 9.76 -26.14 -6.79
CA HIS A 221 8.32 -25.96 -6.56
C HIS A 221 7.87 -24.51 -6.67
N ARG A 222 8.70 -23.56 -6.23
CA ARG A 222 8.41 -22.14 -6.31
C ARG A 222 8.52 -21.63 -7.74
N TYR A 223 9.59 -22.00 -8.43
CA TYR A 223 9.77 -21.70 -9.84
C TYR A 223 8.57 -22.17 -10.67
N SER A 224 8.12 -23.43 -10.46
CA SER A 224 6.97 -24.00 -11.14
C SER A 224 5.66 -23.24 -10.82
N GLY A 225 5.47 -22.82 -9.57
CA GLY A 225 4.30 -22.01 -9.18
C GLY A 225 4.29 -20.65 -9.88
N ILE A 226 5.44 -19.95 -9.88
CA ILE A 226 5.59 -18.66 -10.58
C ILE A 226 5.41 -18.82 -12.08
N SER A 227 5.93 -19.89 -12.67
CA SER A 227 5.73 -20.20 -14.10
C SER A 227 4.26 -20.41 -14.44
N THR A 228 3.46 -20.98 -13.52
CA THR A 228 2.01 -21.08 -13.72
C THR A 228 1.36 -19.69 -13.78
N GLU A 229 1.67 -18.80 -12.85
CA GLU A 229 1.12 -17.43 -12.80
C GLU A 229 1.56 -16.60 -14.03
N LEU A 230 2.83 -16.71 -14.43
CA LEU A 230 3.33 -16.08 -15.65
C LEU A 230 2.68 -16.64 -16.92
N GLY A 231 2.41 -17.95 -16.95
CA GLY A 231 1.69 -18.61 -18.03
C GLY A 231 0.25 -18.10 -18.15
N ASP A 232 -0.42 -17.88 -17.02
CA ASP A 232 -1.77 -17.31 -17.02
C ASP A 232 -1.78 -15.86 -17.52
N LEU A 233 -0.84 -15.03 -17.07
CA LEU A 233 -0.67 -13.68 -17.58
C LEU A 233 -0.40 -13.67 -19.10
N HIS A 234 0.44 -14.57 -19.61
CA HIS A 234 0.67 -14.69 -21.05
C HIS A 234 -0.59 -15.11 -21.80
N ARG A 235 -1.45 -15.97 -21.20
CA ARG A 235 -2.79 -16.30 -21.75
C ARG A 235 -3.65 -15.03 -21.84
N GLU A 236 -3.72 -14.23 -20.80
CA GLU A 236 -4.49 -12.98 -20.79
C GLU A 236 -4.02 -11.99 -21.86
N MET A 237 -2.73 -11.99 -22.13
CA MET A 237 -2.14 -11.21 -23.21
C MET A 237 -2.34 -11.82 -24.60
N GLY A 238 -3.00 -12.99 -24.74
CA GLY A 238 -3.17 -13.71 -25.98
C GLY A 238 -1.89 -14.37 -26.52
N MET A 239 -0.85 -14.45 -25.72
CA MET A 239 0.45 -15.03 -26.08
C MET A 239 0.46 -16.53 -25.77
N TYR A 240 -0.42 -17.31 -26.41
CA TYR A 240 -0.66 -18.72 -26.06
C TYR A 240 0.58 -19.61 -26.15
N ASP A 241 1.48 -19.38 -27.12
CA ASP A 241 2.72 -20.16 -27.24
C ASP A 241 3.60 -20.00 -25.99
N LYS A 242 3.79 -18.77 -25.50
CA LYS A 242 4.53 -18.50 -24.26
C LYS A 242 3.80 -19.04 -23.04
N ALA A 243 2.47 -18.94 -23.01
CA ALA A 243 1.66 -19.51 -21.96
C ALA A 243 1.85 -21.02 -21.85
N PHE A 244 1.79 -21.73 -22.97
CA PHE A 244 2.05 -23.18 -23.02
C PHE A 244 3.46 -23.52 -22.56
N GLU A 245 4.49 -22.78 -23.01
CA GLU A 245 5.88 -22.97 -22.58
C GLU A 245 6.00 -22.90 -21.05
N CYS A 246 5.49 -21.84 -20.43
CA CYS A 246 5.51 -21.65 -18.98
C CYS A 246 4.75 -22.77 -18.25
N LEU A 247 3.58 -23.15 -18.74
CA LEU A 247 2.73 -24.15 -18.09
C LEU A 247 3.28 -25.58 -18.24
N PHE A 248 3.84 -25.94 -19.39
CA PHE A 248 4.50 -27.23 -19.56
C PHE A 248 5.80 -27.32 -18.77
N GLU A 249 6.53 -26.22 -18.62
CA GLU A 249 7.67 -26.15 -17.70
C GLU A 249 7.21 -26.40 -16.25
N SER A 250 6.11 -25.79 -15.84
CA SER A 250 5.50 -26.01 -14.53
C SER A 250 5.07 -27.46 -14.29
N LEU A 251 4.61 -28.20 -15.34
CA LEU A 251 4.19 -29.61 -15.24
C LEU A 251 5.36 -30.58 -14.96
N LYS A 252 6.61 -30.21 -15.27
CA LYS A 252 7.78 -31.06 -15.01
C LYS A 252 7.98 -31.34 -13.52
N ASP A 253 7.48 -30.45 -12.66
CA ASP A 253 7.53 -30.59 -11.21
C ASP A 253 6.10 -30.77 -10.65
N SER A 254 5.61 -31.97 -10.71
CA SER A 254 4.25 -32.32 -10.26
C SER A 254 4.21 -33.05 -8.91
N VAL A 255 5.34 -33.57 -8.42
CA VAL A 255 5.39 -34.42 -7.22
C VAL A 255 5.21 -33.56 -5.97
N GLY A 256 4.18 -33.87 -5.19
CA GLY A 256 3.91 -33.20 -3.91
C GLY A 256 3.40 -31.76 -4.04
N ARG A 257 3.12 -31.28 -5.26
CA ARG A 257 2.65 -29.92 -5.52
C ARG A 257 1.16 -29.88 -5.86
N ASN A 258 0.49 -28.81 -5.44
CA ASN A 258 -0.86 -28.51 -5.90
C ASN A 258 -0.85 -28.12 -7.38
N MET A 259 -1.37 -28.98 -8.25
CA MET A 259 -1.41 -28.80 -9.70
C MET A 259 -2.70 -28.14 -10.21
N TYR A 260 -3.69 -27.91 -9.36
CA TYR A 260 -4.98 -27.35 -9.78
C TYR A 260 -4.86 -26.03 -10.54
N PRO A 261 -4.03 -25.03 -10.11
CA PRO A 261 -3.87 -23.80 -10.87
C PRO A 261 -3.32 -24.05 -12.28
N THR A 262 -2.29 -24.88 -12.42
CA THR A 262 -1.68 -25.21 -13.72
C THR A 262 -2.66 -25.91 -14.66
N TYR A 263 -3.43 -26.88 -14.15
CA TYR A 263 -4.46 -27.57 -14.92
C TYR A 263 -5.62 -26.64 -15.28
N SER A 264 -6.03 -25.75 -14.38
CA SER A 264 -7.07 -24.74 -14.62
C SER A 264 -6.69 -23.84 -15.80
N THR A 265 -5.48 -23.26 -15.76
CA THR A 265 -4.99 -22.38 -16.82
C THR A 265 -4.83 -23.12 -18.16
N LEU A 266 -4.28 -24.34 -18.17
CA LEU A 266 -4.22 -25.17 -19.37
C LEU A 266 -5.61 -25.46 -19.94
N GLY A 267 -6.54 -25.84 -19.07
CA GLY A 267 -7.93 -26.09 -19.48
C GLY A 267 -8.57 -24.85 -20.08
N HIS A 268 -8.32 -23.68 -19.51
CA HIS A 268 -8.80 -22.41 -20.03
C HIS A 268 -8.20 -22.09 -21.41
N ILE A 269 -6.88 -22.19 -21.58
CA ILE A 269 -6.24 -21.94 -22.89
C ILE A 269 -6.79 -22.88 -23.94
N TYR A 270 -6.91 -24.21 -23.66
CA TYR A 270 -7.46 -25.16 -24.60
C TYR A 270 -8.92 -24.86 -24.94
N LEU A 271 -9.69 -24.33 -24.02
CA LEU A 271 -11.04 -23.83 -24.29
C LEU A 271 -11.01 -22.61 -25.21
N GLU A 272 -10.14 -21.64 -24.98
CA GLU A 272 -9.99 -20.45 -25.82
C GLU A 272 -9.60 -20.79 -27.25
N VAL A 273 -8.65 -21.71 -27.44
CA VAL A 273 -8.20 -22.15 -28.76
C VAL A 273 -9.12 -23.23 -29.42
N GLY A 274 -10.26 -23.54 -28.79
CA GLY A 274 -11.28 -24.43 -29.33
C GLY A 274 -10.96 -25.93 -29.27
N LYS A 275 -9.92 -26.35 -28.56
CA LYS A 275 -9.56 -27.75 -28.33
C LYS A 275 -10.35 -28.35 -27.17
N LEU A 276 -11.67 -28.55 -27.38
CA LEU A 276 -12.64 -28.84 -26.30
C LEU A 276 -12.33 -30.14 -25.53
N ASP A 277 -11.74 -31.15 -26.16
CA ASP A 277 -11.41 -32.41 -25.48
C ASP A 277 -10.22 -32.27 -24.56
N SER A 278 -9.19 -31.52 -24.96
CA SER A 278 -8.07 -31.17 -24.10
C SER A 278 -8.51 -30.25 -22.93
N ALA A 279 -9.41 -29.32 -23.22
CA ALA A 279 -9.99 -28.45 -22.17
C ALA A 279 -10.73 -29.31 -21.13
N ASP A 280 -11.62 -30.20 -21.55
CA ASP A 280 -12.36 -31.10 -20.64
C ASP A 280 -11.42 -31.96 -19.78
N TYR A 281 -10.36 -32.49 -20.39
CA TYR A 281 -9.36 -33.31 -19.71
C TYR A 281 -8.68 -32.55 -18.54
N TYR A 282 -8.22 -31.33 -18.77
CA TYR A 282 -7.53 -30.55 -17.74
C TYR A 282 -8.51 -29.99 -16.72
N LEU A 283 -9.67 -29.45 -17.13
CA LEU A 283 -10.65 -28.85 -16.23
C LEU A 283 -11.23 -29.86 -15.23
N ARG A 284 -11.54 -31.10 -15.69
CA ARG A 284 -12.06 -32.13 -14.79
C ARG A 284 -11.09 -32.53 -13.67
N ARG A 285 -9.78 -32.40 -13.90
CA ARG A 285 -8.76 -32.66 -12.87
C ARG A 285 -8.78 -31.66 -11.73
N CYS A 286 -9.51 -30.55 -11.91
CA CYS A 286 -9.62 -29.49 -10.91
C CYS A 286 -10.93 -29.53 -10.11
N LEU A 287 -11.86 -30.45 -10.41
CA LEU A 287 -13.18 -30.49 -9.76
C LEU A 287 -13.11 -30.68 -8.24
N ASP A 288 -12.12 -31.43 -7.77
CA ASP A 288 -11.92 -31.74 -6.35
C ASP A 288 -10.96 -30.75 -5.67
N SER A 289 -10.69 -29.59 -6.30
CA SER A 289 -9.84 -28.56 -5.68
C SER A 289 -10.42 -28.09 -4.35
N PRO A 290 -9.64 -28.06 -3.26
CA PRO A 290 -10.08 -27.47 -2.00
C PRO A 290 -10.17 -25.95 -2.06
N ASP A 291 -9.51 -25.30 -3.04
CA ASP A 291 -9.49 -23.87 -3.23
C ASP A 291 -10.78 -23.36 -3.89
N LEU A 292 -11.49 -22.47 -3.20
CA LEU A 292 -12.76 -21.90 -3.67
C LEU A 292 -12.59 -21.09 -4.96
N TYR A 293 -11.50 -20.33 -5.09
CA TYR A 293 -11.25 -19.51 -6.28
C TYR A 293 -10.96 -20.36 -7.50
N VAL A 294 -10.19 -21.45 -7.33
CA VAL A 294 -9.98 -22.42 -8.39
C VAL A 294 -11.31 -23.07 -8.80
N ARG A 295 -12.14 -23.50 -7.83
CA ARG A 295 -13.44 -24.11 -8.14
C ARG A 295 -14.39 -23.16 -8.85
N ASP A 296 -14.40 -21.89 -8.50
CA ASP A 296 -15.21 -20.87 -9.16
C ASP A 296 -14.83 -20.76 -10.64
N ALA A 297 -13.54 -20.57 -10.93
CA ALA A 297 -13.03 -20.52 -12.29
C ALA A 297 -13.32 -21.81 -13.08
N ILE A 298 -13.16 -22.99 -12.45
CA ILE A 298 -13.44 -24.28 -13.12
C ILE A 298 -14.91 -24.42 -13.49
N TYR A 299 -15.83 -24.04 -12.63
CA TYR A 299 -17.25 -24.10 -12.94
C TYR A 299 -17.63 -23.14 -14.06
N GLU A 300 -17.04 -21.96 -14.10
CA GLU A 300 -17.19 -21.02 -15.22
C GLU A 300 -16.69 -21.66 -16.53
N TYR A 301 -15.45 -22.17 -16.55
CA TYR A 301 -14.88 -22.76 -17.77
C TYR A 301 -15.61 -24.00 -18.24
N LEU A 302 -16.07 -24.85 -17.32
CA LEU A 302 -16.89 -26.00 -17.66
C LEU A 302 -18.26 -25.58 -18.21
N SER A 303 -18.86 -24.51 -17.67
CA SER A 303 -20.11 -23.98 -18.21
C SER A 303 -19.94 -23.54 -19.68
N LEU A 304 -18.89 -22.78 -19.98
CA LEU A 304 -18.55 -22.35 -21.34
C LEU A 304 -18.22 -23.52 -22.27
N LEU A 305 -17.50 -24.51 -21.76
CA LEU A 305 -17.18 -25.73 -22.53
C LEU A 305 -18.43 -26.47 -22.96
N TYR A 306 -19.38 -26.67 -22.01
CA TYR A 306 -20.63 -27.37 -22.34
C TYR A 306 -21.57 -26.52 -23.18
N GLU A 307 -21.54 -25.21 -23.08
CA GLU A 307 -22.23 -24.30 -23.99
C GLU A 307 -21.68 -24.45 -25.42
N ARG A 308 -20.36 -24.46 -25.63
CA ARG A 308 -19.74 -24.69 -26.93
C ARG A 308 -20.02 -26.09 -27.50
N ARG A 309 -20.25 -27.08 -26.64
CA ARG A 309 -20.72 -28.42 -27.01
C ARG A 309 -22.23 -28.51 -27.23
N LEU A 310 -22.97 -27.37 -27.11
CA LEU A 310 -24.43 -27.29 -27.20
C LEU A 310 -25.16 -28.13 -26.13
N ASN A 311 -24.49 -28.50 -25.06
CA ASN A 311 -25.07 -29.21 -23.92
C ASN A 311 -25.49 -28.23 -22.81
N TYR A 312 -26.55 -27.49 -23.05
CA TYR A 312 -27.02 -26.41 -22.17
C TYR A 312 -27.45 -26.91 -20.79
N ARG A 313 -27.87 -28.18 -20.65
CA ARG A 313 -28.24 -28.75 -19.35
C ARG A 313 -27.04 -28.79 -18.40
N GLU A 314 -25.91 -29.29 -18.86
CA GLU A 314 -24.67 -29.32 -18.07
C GLU A 314 -24.10 -27.92 -17.90
N ALA A 315 -24.16 -27.06 -18.91
CA ALA A 315 -23.74 -25.68 -18.78
C ALA A 315 -24.45 -24.95 -17.61
N ILE A 316 -25.79 -25.01 -17.56
CA ILE A 316 -26.59 -24.42 -16.49
C ILE A 316 -26.25 -25.05 -15.12
N ARG A 317 -25.98 -26.35 -15.06
CA ARG A 317 -25.56 -27.02 -13.84
C ARG A 317 -24.29 -26.40 -13.27
N TYR A 318 -23.27 -26.19 -14.11
CA TYR A 318 -22.00 -25.58 -13.68
C TYR A 318 -22.15 -24.10 -13.31
N VAL A 319 -22.98 -23.33 -14.02
CA VAL A 319 -23.33 -21.95 -13.60
C VAL A 319 -23.87 -21.91 -12.17
N ARG A 320 -24.80 -22.82 -11.83
CA ARG A 320 -25.39 -22.87 -10.45
C ARG A 320 -24.35 -23.25 -9.39
N LEU A 321 -23.44 -24.18 -9.70
CA LEU A 321 -22.36 -24.55 -8.81
C LEU A 321 -21.39 -23.37 -8.60
N GLY A 322 -21.06 -22.62 -9.65
CA GLY A 322 -20.25 -21.41 -9.57
C GLY A 322 -20.89 -20.34 -8.67
N GLN A 323 -22.20 -20.07 -8.85
CA GLN A 323 -22.93 -19.13 -8.01
C GLN A 323 -22.86 -19.47 -6.52
N GLN A 324 -22.99 -20.77 -6.15
CA GLN A 324 -22.86 -21.20 -4.76
C GLN A 324 -21.48 -20.96 -4.18
N VAL A 325 -20.43 -21.16 -5.00
CA VAL A 325 -19.05 -20.88 -4.58
C VAL A 325 -18.82 -19.38 -4.44
N GLN A 326 -19.30 -18.57 -5.38
CA GLN A 326 -19.20 -17.11 -5.32
C GLN A 326 -19.90 -16.53 -4.10
N ASP A 327 -21.08 -17.02 -3.74
CA ASP A 327 -21.76 -16.62 -2.51
C ASP A 327 -20.94 -16.95 -1.26
N THR A 328 -20.23 -18.07 -1.28
CA THR A 328 -19.33 -18.46 -0.18
C THR A 328 -18.11 -17.55 -0.12
N ILE A 329 -17.49 -17.27 -1.26
CA ILE A 329 -16.35 -16.33 -1.36
C ILE A 329 -16.77 -14.94 -0.87
N ARG A 330 -17.93 -14.44 -1.30
CA ARG A 330 -18.44 -13.12 -0.90
C ARG A 330 -18.61 -12.99 0.62
N LYS A 331 -19.14 -14.03 1.27
CA LYS A 331 -19.28 -14.06 2.74
C LYS A 331 -17.93 -14.03 3.47
N ILE A 332 -16.91 -14.64 2.88
CA ILE A 332 -15.55 -14.69 3.45
C ILE A 332 -14.80 -13.36 3.23
N THR A 333 -15.04 -12.70 2.09
CA THR A 333 -14.30 -11.51 1.65
C THR A 333 -15.07 -10.21 1.80
N ASP A 334 -15.92 -10.06 2.81
CA ASP A 334 -16.74 -8.84 2.95
C ASP A 334 -15.86 -7.58 3.07
N SER A 335 -15.44 -7.10 1.86
CA SER A 335 -14.37 -6.14 1.67
C SER A 335 -14.77 -4.69 1.97
N GLU A 336 -16.08 -4.39 2.12
CA GLU A 336 -16.52 -3.03 2.41
C GLU A 336 -16.26 -2.63 3.86
N GLU A 337 -16.44 -3.55 4.77
CA GLU A 337 -16.18 -3.33 6.20
C GLU A 337 -14.69 -3.09 6.44
N ILE A 338 -13.84 -3.87 5.76
CA ILE A 338 -12.38 -3.71 5.78
C ILE A 338 -11.95 -2.36 5.18
N ARG A 339 -12.55 -1.92 4.07
CA ARG A 339 -12.28 -0.60 3.47
C ARG A 339 -12.72 0.54 4.39
N LYS A 340 -13.91 0.45 4.99
CA LYS A 340 -14.40 1.45 5.95
C LYS A 340 -13.45 1.59 7.14
N MET A 341 -13.02 0.48 7.71
CA MET A 341 -12.14 0.47 8.87
C MET A 341 -10.73 0.98 8.54
N THR A 342 -10.19 0.62 7.37
CA THR A 342 -8.89 1.16 6.90
C THR A 342 -8.95 2.67 6.64
N SER A 343 -10.06 3.14 6.08
CA SER A 343 -10.32 4.56 5.89
C SER A 343 -10.43 5.29 7.23
N LEU A 344 -11.14 4.69 8.19
CA LEU A 344 -11.29 5.23 9.55
C LEU A 344 -9.94 5.30 10.30
N TYR A 345 -9.13 4.26 10.19
CA TYR A 345 -7.80 4.22 10.78
C TYR A 345 -6.86 5.29 10.18
N ASN A 346 -6.85 5.41 8.86
CA ASN A 346 -6.07 6.44 8.18
C ASN A 346 -6.56 7.85 8.53
N TYR A 347 -7.87 8.03 8.72
CA TYR A 347 -8.46 9.27 9.18
C TYR A 347 -8.02 9.58 10.62
N GLN A 348 -8.16 8.64 11.55
CA GLN A 348 -7.74 8.81 12.95
C GLN A 348 -6.24 9.10 13.07
N LYS A 349 -5.41 8.43 12.26
CA LYS A 349 -3.95 8.69 12.23
C LYS A 349 -3.66 10.11 11.74
N ARG A 350 -4.31 10.55 10.66
CA ARG A 350 -4.17 11.93 10.15
C ARG A 350 -4.69 12.95 11.13
N GLU A 351 -5.79 12.66 11.81
CA GLU A 351 -6.37 13.54 12.83
C GLU A 351 -5.44 13.66 14.05
N THR A 352 -4.88 12.56 14.53
CA THR A 352 -3.91 12.55 15.62
C THR A 352 -2.64 13.34 15.25
N GLU A 353 -2.15 13.17 14.02
CA GLU A 353 -1.00 13.91 13.50
C GLU A 353 -1.31 15.40 13.31
N ASN A 354 -2.50 15.74 12.82
CA ASN A 354 -2.98 17.10 12.71
C ASN A 354 -3.15 17.77 14.09
N LEU A 355 -3.67 17.05 15.09
CA LEU A 355 -3.78 17.53 16.46
C LEU A 355 -2.40 17.75 17.08
N ARG A 356 -1.43 16.86 16.84
CA ARG A 356 -0.04 17.02 17.27
C ARG A 356 0.60 18.25 16.61
N LEU A 357 0.49 18.37 15.29
CA LEU A 357 1.01 19.51 14.54
C LEU A 357 0.34 20.83 14.96
N LYS A 358 -0.97 20.80 15.22
CA LYS A 358 -1.69 21.95 15.79
C LYS A 358 -1.17 22.31 17.17
N GLY A 359 -0.97 21.32 18.05
CA GLY A 359 -0.41 21.53 19.37
C GLY A 359 1.04 22.05 19.36
N GLU A 360 1.87 21.62 18.40
CA GLU A 360 3.22 22.14 18.16
C GLU A 360 3.17 23.57 17.62
N ASN A 361 2.24 23.85 16.70
CA ASN A 361 2.01 25.19 16.16
C ASN A 361 1.51 26.17 17.25
N ASP A 362 0.57 25.73 18.09
CA ASP A 362 0.07 26.51 19.21
C ASP A 362 1.19 26.82 20.24
N ARG A 363 2.06 25.85 20.54
CA ARG A 363 3.24 26.06 21.38
C ARG A 363 4.26 27.01 20.73
N MET A 364 4.46 26.94 19.42
CA MET A 364 5.29 27.90 18.68
C MET A 364 4.67 29.29 18.68
N GLN A 365 3.37 29.42 18.49
CA GLN A 365 2.67 30.71 18.59
C GLN A 365 2.82 31.32 19.98
N ILE A 366 2.64 30.53 21.02
CA ILE A 366 2.85 31.01 22.42
C ILE A 366 4.30 31.49 22.62
N ARG A 367 5.30 30.82 22.07
CA ARG A 367 6.70 31.27 22.10
C ARG A 367 6.90 32.57 21.32
N ILE A 368 6.29 32.69 20.17
CA ILE A 368 6.34 33.90 19.33
C ILE A 368 5.68 35.07 20.08
N TYR A 369 4.53 34.83 20.70
CA TYR A 369 3.87 35.88 21.51
C TYR A 369 4.70 36.31 22.72
N ARG A 370 5.41 35.40 23.41
CA ARG A 370 6.34 35.72 24.49
C ARG A 370 7.53 36.54 24.00
N ILE A 371 8.09 36.22 22.85
CA ILE A 371 9.19 36.97 22.24
C ILE A 371 8.71 38.36 21.80
N LEU A 372 7.54 38.45 21.18
CA LEU A 372 6.95 39.73 20.77
C LEU A 372 6.59 40.63 21.97
N SER A 373 6.11 40.04 23.08
CA SER A 373 5.85 40.80 24.29
C SER A 373 7.12 41.36 24.96
N LEU A 374 8.25 40.71 24.82
CA LEU A 374 9.56 41.17 25.31
C LEU A 374 10.16 42.27 24.42
N PHE A 375 9.88 42.22 23.12
CA PHE A 375 10.34 43.25 22.17
C PHE A 375 9.34 44.43 22.03
N GLY A 376 8.06 44.21 22.40
CA GLY A 376 6.98 45.19 22.19
C GLY A 376 7.01 46.45 23.06
N LEU A 377 7.87 46.53 24.05
CA LEU A 377 7.96 47.69 24.97
C LEU A 377 8.89 48.82 24.48
N GLY A 378 9.55 48.69 23.32
CA GLY A 378 10.57 49.68 22.93
C GLY A 378 10.48 50.30 21.54
N LEU A 379 9.60 49.80 20.66
CA LEU A 379 9.55 50.33 19.29
C LEU A 379 8.25 51.11 19.03
N SER A 380 8.42 52.34 18.65
CA SER A 380 7.32 53.26 18.37
C SER A 380 6.31 52.69 17.32
N ILE A 381 5.04 52.92 17.61
CA ILE A 381 3.87 52.48 16.81
C ILE A 381 4.01 52.79 15.30
N THR A 382 4.75 53.84 14.96
CA THR A 382 5.01 54.24 13.56
C THR A 382 5.88 53.26 12.77
N LEU A 383 6.91 52.69 13.37
CA LEU A 383 7.75 51.67 12.70
C LEU A 383 6.97 50.37 12.49
N LEU A 384 6.11 50.01 13.42
CA LEU A 384 5.22 48.84 13.33
C LEU A 384 4.19 49.01 12.20
N PHE A 385 3.68 50.21 11.96
CA PHE A 385 2.69 50.47 10.92
C PHE A 385 3.33 50.43 9.53
N ILE A 386 4.48 51.06 9.34
CA ILE A 386 5.24 51.03 8.07
C ILE A 386 5.72 49.60 7.77
N TYR A 387 6.18 48.86 8.81
CA TYR A 387 6.58 47.48 8.65
C TYR A 387 5.40 46.54 8.29
N ARG A 388 4.22 46.77 8.88
CA ARG A 388 3.00 46.03 8.54
C ARG A 388 2.56 46.28 7.11
N LEU A 389 2.57 47.51 6.62
CA LEU A 389 2.20 47.84 5.25
C LEU A 389 3.16 47.22 4.24
N LYS A 390 4.46 47.28 4.51
CA LYS A 390 5.47 46.66 3.65
C LYS A 390 5.32 45.12 3.61
N ARG A 391 5.08 44.50 4.74
CA ARG A 391 4.91 43.04 4.83
C ARG A 391 3.60 42.53 4.23
N GLN A 392 2.52 43.33 4.27
CA GLN A 392 1.27 43.00 3.56
C GLN A 392 1.49 42.98 2.05
N LYS A 393 2.23 43.96 1.52
CA LYS A 393 2.55 44.02 0.10
C LYS A 393 3.38 42.81 -0.37
N GLU A 394 4.37 42.41 0.43
CA GLU A 394 5.20 41.22 0.15
C GLU A 394 4.43 39.90 0.28
N ARG A 395 3.49 39.81 1.23
CA ARG A 395 2.64 38.61 1.37
C ARG A 395 1.67 38.48 0.21
N LEU A 396 1.08 39.58 -0.22
CA LEU A 396 0.17 39.58 -1.38
C LEU A 396 0.89 39.16 -2.66
N ALA A 397 2.12 39.64 -2.86
CA ALA A 397 2.96 39.24 -3.98
C ALA A 397 3.32 37.75 -3.95
N ARG A 398 3.72 37.24 -2.77
CA ARG A 398 4.07 35.80 -2.60
C ARG A 398 2.87 34.88 -2.72
N GLN A 399 1.69 35.31 -2.24
CA GLN A 399 0.44 34.56 -2.41
C GLN A 399 0.04 34.47 -3.88
N PHE A 400 0.26 35.54 -4.63
CA PHE A 400 0.02 35.57 -6.05
C PHE A 400 0.99 34.63 -6.83
N GLU A 401 2.27 34.63 -6.46
CA GLU A 401 3.26 33.73 -7.04
C GLU A 401 3.02 32.25 -6.68
N ALA A 402 2.62 31.96 -5.43
CA ALA A 402 2.27 30.61 -5.00
C ALA A 402 1.04 30.07 -5.77
N LEU A 403 0.03 30.91 -5.96
CA LEU A 403 -1.16 30.56 -6.75
C LEU A 403 -0.83 30.33 -8.23
N GLN A 404 0.11 31.10 -8.77
CA GLN A 404 0.58 30.87 -10.15
C GLN A 404 1.33 29.53 -10.28
N ARG A 405 2.17 29.16 -9.29
CA ARG A 405 2.88 27.87 -9.31
C ARG A 405 1.92 26.69 -9.21
N GLU A 406 0.96 26.76 -8.32
CA GLU A 406 -0.06 25.71 -8.17
C GLU A 406 -0.89 25.52 -9.46
N LYS A 407 -1.21 26.61 -10.14
CA LYS A 407 -1.86 26.56 -11.45
C LYS A 407 -0.97 25.96 -12.54
N GLN A 408 0.31 26.31 -12.54
CA GLN A 408 1.28 25.78 -13.50
C GLN A 408 1.37 24.25 -13.34
N GLU A 409 1.44 23.76 -12.10
CA GLU A 409 1.47 22.32 -11.83
C GLU A 409 0.18 21.60 -12.26
N GLN A 410 -1.00 22.24 -12.10
CA GLN A 410 -2.25 21.68 -12.61
C GLN A 410 -2.25 21.62 -14.15
N TYR A 411 -1.66 22.62 -14.82
CA TYR A 411 -1.50 22.63 -16.27
C TYR A 411 -0.58 21.49 -16.74
N GLU A 412 0.56 21.28 -16.08
CA GLU A 412 1.48 20.21 -16.42
C GLU A 412 0.87 18.81 -16.22
N ARG A 413 0.11 18.62 -15.12
CA ARG A 413 -0.63 17.37 -14.90
C ARG A 413 -1.70 17.12 -15.96
N SER A 414 -2.44 18.16 -16.37
CA SER A 414 -3.42 18.03 -17.45
C SER A 414 -2.76 17.73 -18.80
N PHE A 415 -1.56 18.27 -19.05
CA PHE A 415 -0.77 17.98 -20.24
C PHE A 415 -0.30 16.52 -20.26
N GLN A 416 0.26 16.05 -19.15
CA GLN A 416 0.67 14.64 -19.01
C GLN A 416 -0.52 13.69 -19.17
N TYR A 417 -1.70 14.06 -18.67
CA TYR A 417 -2.93 13.28 -18.84
C TYR A 417 -3.36 13.21 -20.32
N VAL A 418 -3.31 14.32 -21.04
CA VAL A 418 -3.61 14.38 -22.49
C VAL A 418 -2.58 13.56 -23.28
N GLU A 419 -1.30 13.68 -22.94
CA GLU A 419 -0.23 12.93 -23.59
C GLU A 419 -0.36 11.41 -23.34
N ALA A 420 -0.66 11.02 -22.10
CA ALA A 420 -0.94 9.63 -21.75
C ALA A 420 -2.20 9.09 -22.47
N ASN A 421 -3.24 9.93 -22.64
CA ASN A 421 -4.42 9.55 -23.41
C ASN A 421 -4.13 9.45 -24.92
N ASN A 422 -3.29 10.33 -25.46
CA ASN A 422 -2.87 10.27 -26.85
C ASN A 422 -2.01 9.01 -27.13
N ALA A 423 -1.13 8.64 -26.18
CA ALA A 423 -0.39 7.38 -26.26
C ALA A 423 -1.35 6.15 -26.29
N LYS A 424 -2.37 6.16 -25.42
CA LYS A 424 -3.42 5.12 -25.43
C LYS A 424 -4.25 5.13 -26.70
N LEU A 425 -4.54 6.31 -27.26
CA LEU A 425 -5.24 6.44 -28.54
C LEU A 425 -4.44 5.85 -29.70
N ASN A 426 -3.12 6.07 -29.72
CA ASN A 426 -2.22 5.49 -30.72
C ASN A 426 -2.16 3.94 -30.57
N GLU A 427 -2.06 3.44 -29.35
CA GLU A 427 -2.10 2.01 -29.04
C GLU A 427 -3.42 1.37 -29.49
N LEU A 428 -4.56 2.00 -29.16
CA LEU A 428 -5.88 1.58 -29.64
C LEU A 428 -6.00 1.66 -31.16
N GLY A 429 -5.38 2.66 -31.80
CA GLY A 429 -5.29 2.78 -33.25
C GLY A 429 -4.53 1.62 -33.89
N THR A 430 -3.43 1.17 -33.27
CA THR A 430 -2.67 0.02 -33.74
C THR A 430 -3.38 -1.31 -33.52
N LEU A 431 -4.15 -1.44 -32.45
CA LEU A 431 -4.98 -2.62 -32.16
C LEU A 431 -6.18 -2.72 -33.13
N LEU A 432 -6.83 -1.60 -33.45
CA LEU A 432 -7.92 -1.54 -34.42
C LEU A 432 -7.49 -1.91 -35.84
N SER A 433 -6.20 -1.75 -36.16
CA SER A 433 -5.65 -2.12 -37.48
C SER A 433 -5.32 -3.61 -37.59
N LYS A 434 -5.44 -4.38 -36.51
CA LYS A 434 -4.86 -5.73 -36.43
C LYS A 434 -5.86 -6.89 -36.36
N ASP A 435 -7.14 -6.79 -35.96
CA ASP A 435 -8.05 -7.95 -36.07
C ASP A 435 -9.51 -7.78 -35.57
N HIS A 436 -10.41 -8.54 -36.20
CA HIS A 436 -11.75 -9.06 -35.89
C HIS A 436 -12.90 -8.15 -35.41
N GLU A 437 -14.05 -8.29 -36.10
CA GLU A 437 -15.23 -7.42 -36.10
C GLU A 437 -15.88 -7.12 -34.71
N ASP A 438 -15.89 -8.08 -33.79
CA ASP A 438 -16.61 -7.89 -32.51
C ASP A 438 -15.81 -7.14 -31.42
N THR A 439 -14.49 -7.23 -31.45
CA THR A 439 -13.62 -6.49 -30.54
C THR A 439 -13.42 -5.04 -31.00
N ASN A 440 -13.57 -4.78 -32.28
CA ASN A 440 -13.39 -3.48 -32.91
C ASN A 440 -14.45 -2.45 -32.48
N SER A 441 -15.69 -2.84 -32.20
CA SER A 441 -16.74 -1.89 -31.80
C SER A 441 -16.46 -1.27 -30.43
N LEU A 442 -16.02 -2.07 -29.47
CA LEU A 442 -15.74 -1.62 -28.11
C LEU A 442 -14.44 -0.79 -28.02
N LEU A 443 -13.44 -1.15 -28.81
CA LEU A 443 -12.20 -0.40 -28.96
C LEU A 443 -12.44 0.93 -29.68
N HIS A 444 -13.34 0.95 -30.69
CA HIS A 444 -13.73 2.17 -31.39
C HIS A 444 -14.45 3.17 -30.45
N VAL A 445 -15.42 2.70 -29.67
CA VAL A 445 -16.12 3.51 -28.67
C VAL A 445 -15.14 4.08 -27.62
N ARG A 446 -14.19 3.28 -27.17
CA ARG A 446 -13.18 3.70 -26.20
C ARG A 446 -12.22 4.75 -26.80
N LYS A 447 -11.87 4.60 -28.07
CA LYS A 447 -11.07 5.58 -28.81
C LYS A 447 -11.80 6.91 -28.97
N GLU A 448 -13.08 6.87 -29.39
CA GLU A 448 -13.92 8.06 -29.51
C GLU A 448 -14.10 8.78 -28.17
N LEU A 449 -14.35 8.03 -27.08
CA LEU A 449 -14.49 8.61 -25.74
C LEU A 449 -13.20 9.34 -25.29
N LEU A 450 -12.04 8.76 -25.54
CA LEU A 450 -10.75 9.38 -25.22
C LEU A 450 -10.48 10.62 -26.10
N GLN A 451 -10.86 10.58 -27.38
CA GLN A 451 -10.77 11.75 -28.28
C GLN A 451 -11.64 12.89 -27.80
N VAL A 452 -12.93 12.63 -27.53
CA VAL A 452 -13.86 13.64 -27.02
C VAL A 452 -13.38 14.23 -25.70
N THR A 453 -12.84 13.39 -24.80
CA THR A 453 -12.28 13.86 -23.52
C THR A 453 -11.08 14.78 -23.74
N ASN A 454 -10.18 14.43 -24.65
CA ASN A 454 -9.02 15.26 -24.99
C ASN A 454 -9.42 16.58 -25.66
N GLU A 455 -10.39 16.54 -26.57
CA GLU A 455 -10.93 17.74 -27.21
C GLU A 455 -11.58 18.68 -26.21
N GLN A 456 -12.37 18.17 -25.26
CA GLN A 456 -12.96 18.97 -24.19
C GLN A 456 -11.91 19.63 -23.28
N ILE A 457 -10.83 18.91 -22.96
CA ILE A 457 -9.71 19.45 -22.15
C ILE A 457 -8.99 20.56 -22.94
N GLN A 458 -8.74 20.34 -24.23
CA GLN A 458 -8.10 21.32 -25.10
C GLN A 458 -8.97 22.58 -25.27
N LEU A 459 -10.27 22.42 -25.50
CA LEU A 459 -11.21 23.55 -25.61
C LEU A 459 -11.23 24.39 -24.33
N ARG A 460 -11.35 23.78 -23.17
CA ARG A 460 -11.32 24.48 -21.87
C ARG A 460 -9.98 25.19 -21.65
N ARG A 461 -8.88 24.65 -22.18
CA ARG A 461 -7.55 25.24 -22.09
C ARG A 461 -7.46 26.49 -22.97
N THR A 462 -7.87 26.40 -24.24
CA THR A 462 -7.87 27.50 -25.19
C THR A 462 -8.75 28.67 -24.71
N GLU A 463 -9.94 28.36 -24.19
CA GLU A 463 -10.85 29.36 -23.62
C GLU A 463 -10.22 30.09 -22.42
N ARG A 464 -9.51 29.36 -21.57
CA ARG A 464 -8.80 29.93 -20.41
C ARG A 464 -7.61 30.79 -20.82
N ASP A 465 -6.81 30.32 -21.79
CA ASP A 465 -5.64 31.06 -22.30
C ASP A 465 -6.06 32.38 -22.95
N LEU A 466 -7.23 32.41 -23.64
CA LEU A 466 -7.83 33.62 -24.16
C LEU A 466 -8.24 34.59 -23.03
N LEU A 467 -8.95 34.09 -22.01
CA LEU A 467 -9.36 34.91 -20.87
C LEU A 467 -8.18 35.48 -20.08
N GLU A 468 -7.07 34.70 -19.92
CA GLU A 468 -5.85 35.19 -19.28
C GLU A 468 -5.10 36.20 -20.15
N SER A 469 -5.12 36.02 -21.44
CA SER A 469 -4.56 37.01 -22.39
C SER A 469 -5.33 38.33 -22.32
N ASP A 470 -6.66 38.28 -22.35
CA ASP A 470 -7.52 39.45 -22.23
C ASP A 470 -7.30 40.20 -20.90
N LEU A 471 -7.18 39.45 -19.79
CA LEU A 471 -6.87 40.06 -18.50
C LEU A 471 -5.53 40.81 -18.53
N ARG A 472 -4.47 40.18 -19.08
CA ARG A 472 -3.14 40.79 -19.15
C ARG A 472 -3.09 42.06 -20.02
N HIS A 473 -3.94 42.15 -21.02
CA HIS A 473 -4.06 43.31 -21.91
C HIS A 473 -5.07 44.33 -21.40
N SER A 474 -5.80 44.07 -20.30
CA SER A 474 -6.75 45.04 -19.74
C SER A 474 -6.04 46.24 -19.13
N ASP A 475 -6.60 47.43 -19.33
CA ASP A 475 -6.06 48.70 -18.83
C ASP A 475 -5.87 48.64 -17.30
N ILE A 476 -6.74 47.95 -16.60
CA ILE A 476 -6.69 47.84 -15.14
C ILE A 476 -5.53 46.94 -14.70
N TYR A 477 -5.27 45.85 -15.39
CA TYR A 477 -4.11 44.96 -15.09
C TYR A 477 -2.79 45.70 -15.36
N MET A 478 -2.70 46.43 -16.49
CA MET A 478 -1.54 47.23 -16.85
C MET A 478 -1.30 48.34 -15.83
N LYS A 479 -2.36 48.99 -15.33
CA LYS A 479 -2.26 49.99 -14.26
C LYS A 479 -1.64 49.47 -12.97
N PHE A 480 -1.96 48.24 -12.56
CA PHE A 480 -1.39 47.60 -11.37
C PHE A 480 0.00 47.02 -11.59
N HIS A 481 0.42 46.77 -12.84
CA HIS A 481 1.71 46.16 -13.18
C HIS A 481 2.76 47.17 -13.64
N SER A 482 2.39 48.40 -13.96
CA SER A 482 3.35 49.47 -14.32
C SER A 482 4.10 49.91 -13.06
N THR A 483 5.30 49.36 -12.86
CA THR A 483 6.15 49.58 -11.68
C THR A 483 6.96 50.88 -11.72
N ASN A 484 6.82 51.72 -12.75
CA ASN A 484 7.73 52.81 -13.02
C ASN A 484 7.23 54.25 -12.80
N GLU A 485 6.00 54.44 -12.33
CA GLU A 485 5.51 55.80 -12.04
C GLU A 485 5.10 55.93 -10.56
N ALA A 486 5.94 56.64 -9.81
CA ALA A 486 5.79 56.89 -8.38
C ALA A 486 4.56 57.70 -7.97
N ASP A 487 3.68 58.11 -8.94
CA ASP A 487 2.55 59.01 -8.75
C ASP A 487 1.18 58.40 -9.12
N GLN A 488 1.06 57.13 -9.46
CA GLN A 488 -0.24 56.55 -9.74
C GLN A 488 -0.97 56.19 -8.44
N ILE A 489 -1.92 57.05 -8.05
CA ILE A 489 -2.83 56.81 -6.93
C ILE A 489 -3.85 55.75 -7.36
N ILE A 490 -3.71 54.54 -6.79
CA ILE A 490 -4.68 53.44 -6.94
C ILE A 490 -5.85 53.75 -6.01
N ARG A 491 -7.04 53.97 -6.58
CA ARG A 491 -8.29 54.26 -5.85
C ARG A 491 -9.10 53.00 -5.58
N GLU A 492 -10.06 53.08 -4.71
CA GLU A 492 -10.96 51.95 -4.40
C GLU A 492 -11.75 51.46 -5.64
N GLU A 493 -12.06 52.36 -6.57
CA GLU A 493 -12.67 52.02 -7.85
C GLU A 493 -11.76 51.12 -8.73
N ASP A 494 -10.49 51.35 -8.71
CA ASP A 494 -9.49 50.54 -9.43
C ASP A 494 -9.42 49.11 -8.85
N TRP A 495 -9.48 48.99 -7.53
CA TRP A 495 -9.55 47.68 -6.87
C TRP A 495 -10.83 46.93 -7.22
N ASN A 496 -11.98 47.60 -7.30
CA ASN A 496 -13.24 47.00 -7.70
C ASN A 496 -13.25 46.58 -9.17
N ALA A 497 -12.63 47.38 -10.05
CA ALA A 497 -12.46 47.01 -11.44
C ALA A 497 -11.55 45.80 -11.62
N LEU A 498 -10.43 45.75 -10.90
CA LEU A 498 -9.51 44.59 -10.92
C LEU A 498 -10.20 43.31 -10.39
N ARG A 499 -10.95 43.41 -9.31
CA ARG A 499 -11.76 42.29 -8.79
C ARG A 499 -12.71 41.74 -9.84
N LYS A 500 -13.41 42.61 -10.54
CA LYS A 500 -14.39 42.24 -11.59
C LYS A 500 -13.73 41.50 -12.74
N GLU A 501 -12.56 41.96 -13.19
CA GLU A 501 -11.78 41.27 -14.24
C GLU A 501 -11.21 39.94 -13.76
N LEU A 502 -10.71 39.87 -12.53
CA LEU A 502 -10.23 38.61 -11.92
C LEU A 502 -11.38 37.60 -11.75
N ASP A 503 -12.55 38.03 -11.33
CA ASP A 503 -13.71 37.15 -11.18
C ASP A 503 -14.23 36.62 -12.51
N LYS A 504 -14.17 37.41 -13.56
CA LYS A 504 -14.49 37.00 -14.93
C LYS A 504 -13.51 35.98 -15.46
N THR A 505 -12.21 36.23 -15.28
CA THR A 505 -11.13 35.38 -15.82
C THR A 505 -11.01 34.05 -15.05
N TYR A 506 -11.21 34.06 -13.75
CA TYR A 506 -10.98 32.93 -12.88
C TYR A 506 -12.24 32.39 -12.19
N ASN A 507 -13.41 32.57 -12.81
CA ASN A 507 -14.69 32.04 -12.37
C ASN A 507 -14.98 32.31 -10.88
N ASN A 508 -15.34 33.56 -10.61
CA ASN A 508 -15.74 34.03 -9.28
C ASN A 508 -14.63 33.87 -8.19
N PHE A 509 -13.40 34.17 -8.58
CA PHE A 509 -12.19 34.00 -7.78
C PHE A 509 -12.26 34.68 -6.42
N THR A 510 -12.74 35.92 -6.34
CA THR A 510 -12.77 36.68 -5.08
C THR A 510 -13.74 36.07 -4.08
N ASN A 511 -14.90 35.57 -4.51
CA ASN A 511 -15.84 34.88 -3.63
C ASN A 511 -15.28 33.55 -3.12
N ARG A 512 -14.58 32.79 -3.94
CA ARG A 512 -13.90 31.55 -3.50
C ARG A 512 -12.78 31.85 -2.51
N LEU A 513 -12.08 32.97 -2.69
CA LEU A 513 -11.06 33.43 -1.76
C LEU A 513 -11.69 33.80 -0.40
N TYR A 514 -12.83 34.50 -0.39
CA TYR A 514 -13.57 34.82 0.83
C TYR A 514 -14.07 33.56 1.55
N GLN A 515 -14.53 32.54 0.83
CA GLN A 515 -14.99 31.27 1.42
C GLN A 515 -13.86 30.45 2.05
N LEU A 516 -12.60 30.66 1.65
CA LEU A 516 -11.43 30.00 2.23
C LEU A 516 -10.92 30.67 3.52
N TYR A 517 -11.37 31.92 3.81
CA TYR A 517 -10.91 32.73 4.94
C TYR A 517 -12.01 33.16 5.91
N SER A 518 -13.27 32.76 5.67
CA SER A 518 -14.40 32.88 6.60
C SER A 518 -14.56 31.61 7.43
#